data_31286005ce5f717d16fe7935a6d5abaa
#
_entry.id   31286005ce5f717d16fe7935a6d5abaa
#
_cell.length_a   1.000
_cell.length_b   1.000
_cell.length_c   1.000
_cell.angle_alpha   90.00
_cell.angle_beta   90.00
_cell.angle_gamma   90.00
#
_symmetry.space_group_name_H-M   'P 1'
#
loop_
_entity.id
_entity.type
_entity.pdbx_description
1 polymer ?
#
loop_
_entity_poly.entity_id
_entity_poly.type
_entity_poly.pdbx_seq_one_letter_code
_entity_poly.pdbx_strand_id
1 'polypeptide(L)'
;MSLNKLRWKSRKGIRELDILLQNFLSHEYEELSDYQKRIFEEVLEIETYDLLNAITGKCSYNEEYEPIIKKLSNLSSLKNGKK
;
A
#
# COMPACT_ATOMS: atom_id res chain seq x y z
N MET A 1 3.10 -6.94 14.67
CA MET A 1 4.31 -6.91 13.85
C MET A 1 5.06 -5.62 14.10
N SER A 2 6.37 -5.69 14.18
CA SER A 2 7.14 -4.49 14.46
C SER A 2 7.20 -3.59 13.23
N LEU A 3 7.41 -2.31 13.46
CA LEU A 3 7.50 -1.36 12.36
C LEU A 3 8.68 -1.67 11.44
N ASN A 4 9.81 -2.13 12.02
CA ASN A 4 10.95 -2.49 11.20
C ASN A 4 10.61 -3.64 10.24
N LYS A 5 9.84 -4.60 10.71
CA LYS A 5 9.45 -5.72 9.86
C LYS A 5 8.51 -5.27 8.76
N LEU A 6 7.61 -4.34 9.08
CA LEU A 6 6.72 -3.79 8.08
C LEU A 6 7.50 -3.01 7.01
N ARG A 7 8.51 -2.25 7.43
CA ARG A 7 9.32 -1.52 6.47
C ARG A 7 10.06 -2.48 5.54
N TRP A 8 10.55 -3.58 6.12
CA TRP A 8 11.24 -4.57 5.29
C TRP A 8 10.28 -5.22 4.30
N LYS A 9 9.07 -5.57 4.75
CA LYS A 9 8.08 -6.18 3.87
C LYS A 9 7.58 -5.20 2.81
N SER A 10 7.73 -3.92 3.05
CA SER A 10 7.29 -2.92 2.08
C SER A 10 8.26 -2.75 0.92
N ARG A 11 9.40 -3.43 0.95
CA ARG A 11 10.35 -3.32 -0.13
C ARG A 11 10.00 -4.34 -1.19
N LYS A 12 9.39 -3.88 -2.25
CA LYS A 12 8.86 -4.74 -3.29
C LYS A 12 9.74 -4.83 -4.54
N GLY A 13 10.78 -4.01 -4.60
CA GLY A 13 11.66 -4.03 -5.75
C GLY A 13 11.30 -3.06 -6.85
N ILE A 14 10.17 -2.39 -6.75
CA ILE A 14 9.78 -1.35 -7.69
C ILE A 14 9.90 -0.04 -6.95
N ARG A 15 10.77 0.84 -7.44
CA ARG A 15 11.13 2.05 -6.71
C ARG A 15 9.93 2.89 -6.30
N GLU A 16 9.04 3.16 -7.25
CA GLU A 16 7.88 4.02 -6.96
C GLU A 16 6.98 3.38 -5.93
N LEU A 17 6.79 2.07 -6.02
CA LEU A 17 5.95 1.36 -5.07
C LEU A 17 6.61 1.35 -3.69
N ASP A 18 7.91 1.12 -3.65
CA ASP A 18 8.65 1.12 -2.38
C ASP A 18 8.52 2.47 -1.70
N ILE A 19 8.71 3.55 -2.45
CA ILE A 19 8.61 4.90 -1.90
C ILE A 19 7.20 5.14 -1.38
N LEU A 20 6.19 4.74 -2.13
CA LEU A 20 4.80 4.92 -1.73
C LEU A 20 4.51 4.20 -0.42
N LEU A 21 4.95 2.95 -0.31
CA LEU A 21 4.69 2.16 0.89
C LEU A 21 5.45 2.72 2.09
N GLN A 22 6.68 3.18 1.88
CA GLN A 22 7.44 3.78 2.98
C GLN A 22 6.78 5.09 3.44
N ASN A 23 6.28 5.89 2.52
CA ASN A 23 5.56 7.10 2.88
C ASN A 23 4.29 6.78 3.65
N PHE A 24 3.57 5.76 3.24
CA PHE A 24 2.37 5.34 3.94
C PHE A 24 2.71 4.95 5.38
N LEU A 25 3.76 4.15 5.55
CA LEU A 25 4.17 3.74 6.89
C LEU A 25 4.56 4.93 7.74
N SER A 26 5.22 5.92 7.15
CA SER A 26 5.71 7.06 7.92
C SER A 26 4.61 8.04 8.29
N HIS A 27 3.59 8.18 7.45
CA HIS A 27 2.62 9.26 7.62
C HIS A 27 1.19 8.79 7.89
N GLU A 28 0.82 7.59 7.47
CA GLU A 28 -0.56 7.14 7.57
C GLU A 28 -0.77 5.97 8.49
N TYR A 29 0.22 5.12 8.64
CA TYR A 29 0.03 3.86 9.33
C TYR A 29 -0.41 4.05 10.78
N GLU A 30 0.19 5.01 11.47
CA GLU A 30 -0.12 5.21 12.89
C GLU A 30 -1.55 5.69 13.09
N GLU A 31 -2.14 6.28 12.07
CA GLU A 31 -3.51 6.77 12.18
C GLU A 31 -4.55 5.68 11.95
N LEU A 32 -4.13 4.52 11.54
CA LEU A 32 -5.05 3.44 11.23
C LEU A 32 -5.57 2.78 12.49
N SER A 33 -6.81 2.27 12.43
CA SER A 33 -7.31 1.43 13.50
C SER A 33 -6.57 0.11 13.50
N ASP A 34 -6.71 -0.68 14.56
CA ASP A 34 -6.06 -1.98 14.63
C ASP A 34 -6.51 -2.87 13.48
N TYR A 35 -7.78 -2.82 13.14
CA TYR A 35 -8.29 -3.60 12.01
C TYR A 35 -7.62 -3.18 10.71
N GLN A 36 -7.52 -1.88 10.49
CA GLN A 36 -6.91 -1.38 9.25
C GLN A 36 -5.41 -1.69 9.19
N LYS A 37 -4.75 -1.69 10.34
CA LYS A 37 -3.33 -2.08 10.36
C LYS A 37 -3.17 -3.52 9.92
N ARG A 38 -4.08 -4.40 10.35
CA ARG A 38 -4.04 -5.79 9.94
C ARG A 38 -4.28 -5.91 8.43
N ILE A 39 -5.25 -5.14 7.93
CA ILE A 39 -5.53 -5.16 6.49
C ILE A 39 -4.30 -4.69 5.70
N PHE A 40 -3.61 -3.66 6.19
CA PHE A 40 -2.40 -3.20 5.52
C PHE A 40 -1.35 -4.31 5.46
N GLU A 41 -1.20 -5.06 6.55
CA GLU A 41 -0.25 -6.17 6.56
C GLU A 41 -0.62 -7.21 5.52
N GLU A 42 -1.91 -7.50 5.36
CA GLU A 42 -2.36 -8.43 4.34
C GLU A 42 -2.10 -7.88 2.93
N VAL A 43 -2.30 -6.60 2.76
CA VAL A 43 -2.04 -5.96 1.46
C VAL A 43 -0.56 -6.10 1.08
N LEU A 44 0.33 -6.03 2.08
CA LEU A 44 1.75 -6.20 1.81
C LEU A 44 2.10 -7.62 1.35
N GLU A 45 1.22 -8.59 1.59
CA GLU A 45 1.49 -9.95 1.14
C GLU A 45 1.08 -10.16 -0.32
N ILE A 46 0.40 -9.20 -0.93
CA ILE A 46 0.01 -9.32 -2.32
C ILE A 46 1.27 -9.27 -3.19
N GLU A 47 1.27 -10.08 -4.25
CA GLU A 47 2.41 -10.11 -5.16
C GLU A 47 2.65 -8.71 -5.71
N THR A 48 3.92 -8.38 -5.94
CA THR A 48 4.34 -7.01 -6.26
C THR A 48 3.57 -6.37 -7.41
N TYR A 49 3.45 -7.07 -8.53
CA TYR A 49 2.80 -6.47 -9.68
C TYR A 49 1.28 -6.45 -9.52
N ASP A 50 0.72 -7.43 -8.81
CA ASP A 50 -0.71 -7.40 -8.51
C ASP A 50 -1.03 -6.20 -7.63
N LEU A 51 -0.19 -5.93 -6.64
CA LEU A 51 -0.40 -4.78 -5.77
C LEU A 51 -0.29 -3.48 -6.56
N LEU A 52 0.71 -3.38 -7.41
CA LEU A 52 0.88 -2.19 -8.23
C LEU A 52 -0.34 -1.97 -9.12
N ASN A 53 -0.84 -3.04 -9.73
CA ASN A 53 -2.01 -2.94 -10.60
C ASN A 53 -3.26 -2.57 -9.82
N ALA A 54 -3.40 -3.06 -8.60
CA ALA A 54 -4.53 -2.69 -7.76
C ALA A 54 -4.50 -1.21 -7.42
N ILE A 55 -3.32 -0.70 -7.04
CA ILE A 55 -3.16 0.70 -6.67
C ILE A 55 -3.43 1.62 -7.85
N THR A 56 -3.02 1.20 -9.05
CA THR A 56 -3.19 2.03 -10.24
C THR A 56 -4.54 1.81 -10.93
N GLY A 57 -5.38 0.94 -10.36
CA GLY A 57 -6.72 0.74 -10.90
C GLY A 57 -6.80 -0.20 -12.07
N LYS A 58 -5.75 -1.01 -12.29
CA LYS A 58 -5.73 -1.89 -13.45
C LYS A 58 -6.30 -3.27 -13.18
N CYS A 59 -6.54 -3.63 -11.92
CA CYS A 59 -7.16 -4.89 -11.62
C CYS A 59 -8.02 -4.73 -10.37
N SER A 60 -8.91 -5.70 -10.14
CA SER A 60 -9.76 -5.66 -8.96
C SER A 60 -9.03 -6.30 -7.78
N TYR A 61 -9.59 -6.13 -6.59
CA TYR A 61 -9.00 -6.67 -5.38
C TYR A 61 -10.12 -6.91 -4.38
N ASN A 62 -9.78 -7.59 -3.27
CA ASN A 62 -10.76 -7.90 -2.24
C ASN A 62 -11.31 -6.61 -1.67
N GLU A 63 -12.62 -6.57 -1.47
CA GLU A 63 -13.28 -5.37 -0.93
C GLU A 63 -12.73 -4.96 0.42
N GLU A 64 -12.26 -5.93 1.20
CA GLU A 64 -11.70 -5.60 2.51
C GLU A 64 -10.48 -4.72 2.40
N TYR A 65 -9.77 -4.79 1.27
CA TYR A 65 -8.55 -4.01 1.09
C TYR A 65 -8.84 -2.61 0.56
N GLU A 66 -10.08 -2.35 0.17
CA GLU A 66 -10.38 -1.09 -0.50
C GLU A 66 -9.97 0.16 0.28
N PRO A 67 -10.24 0.27 1.58
CA PRO A 67 -9.84 1.49 2.28
C PRO A 67 -8.34 1.73 2.22
N ILE A 68 -7.55 0.67 2.33
CA ILE A 68 -6.10 0.79 2.30
C ILE A 68 -5.62 1.06 0.88
N ILE A 69 -6.16 0.34 -0.11
CA ILE A 69 -5.77 0.54 -1.50
C ILE A 69 -6.11 1.97 -1.93
N LYS A 70 -7.26 2.49 -1.51
CA LYS A 70 -7.63 3.86 -1.84
C LYS A 70 -6.69 4.87 -1.21
N LYS A 71 -6.28 4.65 0.03
CA LYS A 71 -5.33 5.55 0.67
C LYS A 71 -3.98 5.52 -0.06
N LEU A 72 -3.54 4.34 -0.45
CA LEU A 72 -2.30 4.22 -1.21
C LEU A 72 -2.44 4.90 -2.57
N SER A 73 -3.57 4.73 -3.23
CA SER A 73 -3.80 5.35 -4.52
C SER A 73 -3.78 6.87 -4.41
N ASN A 74 -4.36 7.40 -3.33
CA ASN A 74 -4.39 8.85 -3.15
C ASN A 74 -2.99 9.43 -2.89
N LEU A 75 -2.12 8.66 -2.24
CA LEU A 75 -0.76 9.11 -2.02
C LEU A 75 0.11 8.94 -3.24
N SER A 76 -0.32 8.09 -4.17
CA SER A 76 0.54 7.68 -5.26
C SER A 76 0.53 8.66 -6.39
N SER A 77 1.67 8.91 -6.97
CA SER A 77 1.73 9.64 -8.23
C SER A 77 1.68 8.66 -9.39
N LEU A 78 1.67 7.35 -9.09
CA LEU A 78 1.65 6.37 -10.17
C LEU A 78 0.35 6.38 -10.93
N LYS A 79 -0.75 6.72 -10.22
CA LYS A 79 -2.00 6.67 -10.85
C LYS A 79 -2.31 7.84 -11.67
N ASN A 80 -1.79 9.02 -11.40
CA ASN A 80 -2.20 10.10 -11.96
C ASN A 80 -1.64 10.55 -13.05
N GLY A 81 -1.36 10.26 -13.41
CA GLY A 81 -1.09 10.89 -14.47
C GLY A 81 -1.25 12.31 -14.56
N LYS A 82 -1.61 12.93 -14.23
CA LYS A 82 -1.80 14.06 -14.42
C LYS A 82 -2.08 14.83 -13.90
N LYS A 83 -1.86 15.19 -13.75
CA LYS A 83 -2.08 16.00 -13.34
C LYS A 83 -2.18 16.49 -13.46
#